data_2510bc2d5894a8f2a4757f9631b6b622
#
_entry.id   2510bc2d5894a8f2a4757f9631b6b622
#
_cell.length_a   1.000
_cell.length_b   1.000
_cell.length_c   1.000
_cell.angle_alpha   90.00
_cell.angle_beta   90.00
_cell.angle_gamma   90.00
#
_symmetry.space_group_name_H-M   'P 1'
#
loop_
_entity.id
_entity.type
_entity.pdbx_description
1 polymer ?
#
loop_
_entity_poly.entity_id
_entity_poly.type
_entity_poly.pdbx_seq_one_letter_code
_entity_poly.pdbx_strand_id
1 'polypeptide(L)'
;MNWDKYKSLLRPALDWIIKNQLNDGSIQWDEKGKCDPWDHCECLIALAIYEEWEAYDKGVEWFFKNLNDDGLIFSEYQNCKPSKFYFECHHAPYIIFPLKQASLLN
;
A
#
# COMPACT_ATOMS: atom_id res chain seq x y z
N MET A 1 -23.96 13.71 -3.16
CA MET A 1 -23.21 12.49 -3.49
C MET A 1 -23.59 11.38 -2.51
N ASN A 2 -23.83 10.18 -3.02
CA ASN A 2 -24.15 9.02 -2.18
C ASN A 2 -22.90 8.17 -1.93
N TRP A 3 -22.16 8.53 -0.90
CA TRP A 3 -20.91 7.86 -0.54
C TRP A 3 -21.11 6.37 -0.22
N ASP A 4 -22.16 6.04 0.54
CA ASP A 4 -22.44 4.66 0.93
C ASP A 4 -22.69 3.75 -0.28
N LYS A 5 -23.41 4.28 -1.28
CA LYS A 5 -23.64 3.55 -2.53
C LYS A 5 -22.34 3.26 -3.27
N TYR A 6 -21.51 4.29 -3.46
CA TYR A 6 -20.24 4.13 -4.18
C TYR A 6 -19.26 3.25 -3.42
N LYS A 7 -19.21 3.39 -2.10
CA LYS A 7 -18.38 2.54 -1.25
C LYS A 7 -18.77 1.06 -1.42
N SER A 8 -20.05 0.75 -1.44
CA SER A 8 -20.55 -0.62 -1.66
C SER A 8 -20.18 -1.14 -3.05
N LEU A 9 -20.31 -0.31 -4.08
CA LEU A 9 -19.97 -0.71 -5.46
C LEU A 9 -18.48 -1.01 -5.63
N LEU A 10 -17.62 -0.37 -4.83
CA LEU A 10 -16.16 -0.56 -4.91
C LEU A 10 -15.66 -1.66 -3.96
N ARG A 11 -16.50 -2.22 -3.12
CA ARG A 11 -16.06 -3.27 -2.17
C ARG A 11 -15.33 -4.42 -2.85
N PRO A 12 -15.77 -4.94 -4.02
CA PRO A 12 -15.01 -6.00 -4.69
C PRO A 12 -13.59 -5.60 -5.07
N ALA A 13 -13.34 -4.31 -5.37
CA ALA A 13 -11.99 -3.82 -5.65
C ALA A 13 -11.10 -3.88 -4.40
N LEU A 14 -11.65 -3.59 -3.23
CA LEU A 14 -10.94 -3.72 -1.96
C LEU A 14 -10.59 -5.18 -1.67
N ASP A 15 -11.53 -6.08 -1.93
CA ASP A 15 -11.29 -7.52 -1.77
C ASP A 15 -10.16 -8.00 -2.69
N TRP A 16 -10.06 -7.41 -3.89
CA TRP A 16 -8.97 -7.70 -4.83
C TRP A 16 -7.61 -7.23 -4.29
N ILE A 17 -7.56 -6.05 -3.68
CA ILE A 17 -6.34 -5.55 -3.02
C ILE A 17 -5.89 -6.52 -1.93
N ILE A 18 -6.82 -6.90 -1.06
CA ILE A 18 -6.54 -7.82 0.06
C ILE A 18 -6.05 -9.17 -0.45
N LYS A 19 -6.70 -9.70 -1.49
CA LYS A 19 -6.30 -10.97 -2.10
C LYS A 19 -4.90 -10.93 -2.69
N ASN A 20 -4.48 -9.77 -3.21
CA ASN A 20 -3.18 -9.60 -3.85
C ASN A 20 -2.08 -9.10 -2.91
N GLN A 21 -2.36 -9.00 -1.63
CA GLN A 21 -1.35 -8.71 -0.63
C GLN A 21 -0.52 -9.97 -0.34
N LEU A 22 0.79 -9.85 -0.48
CA LEU A 22 1.72 -10.95 -0.21
C LEU A 22 1.96 -11.11 1.29
N ASN A 23 2.57 -12.22 1.68
CA ASN A 23 2.77 -12.55 3.10
C ASN A 23 3.62 -11.53 3.85
N ASP A 24 4.53 -10.84 3.15
CA ASP A 24 5.35 -9.79 3.76
C ASP A 24 4.61 -8.45 3.93
N GLY A 25 3.38 -8.36 3.44
CA GLY A 25 2.56 -7.15 3.50
C GLY A 25 2.59 -6.31 2.23
N SER A 26 3.48 -6.61 1.27
CA SER A 26 3.51 -5.88 -0.01
C SER A 26 2.27 -6.16 -0.82
N ILE A 27 1.77 -5.11 -1.50
CA ILE A 27 0.59 -5.25 -2.35
C ILE A 27 1.04 -5.21 -3.80
N GLN A 28 0.91 -6.33 -4.48
CA GLN A 28 1.34 -6.45 -5.87
C GLN A 28 0.34 -5.81 -6.83
N TRP A 29 0.82 -5.39 -8.02
CA TRP A 29 -0.02 -4.79 -9.06
C TRP A 29 -1.13 -5.73 -9.52
N ASP A 30 -0.77 -7.01 -9.61
CA ASP A 30 -1.63 -8.09 -10.04
C ASP A 30 -1.09 -9.40 -9.45
N GLU A 31 -1.39 -10.53 -10.02
CA GLU A 31 -0.98 -11.84 -9.51
C GLU A 31 0.47 -12.21 -9.88
N LYS A 32 1.25 -11.30 -10.49
CA LYS A 32 2.60 -11.58 -11.01
C LYS A 32 3.74 -11.19 -10.07
N GLY A 33 3.42 -10.65 -8.91
CA GLY A 33 4.41 -10.40 -7.86
C GLY A 33 5.10 -9.04 -7.88
N LYS A 34 4.79 -8.17 -8.85
CA LYS A 34 5.40 -6.84 -8.95
C LYS A 34 4.71 -5.85 -8.00
N CYS A 35 5.52 -5.11 -7.25
CA CYS A 35 5.05 -4.08 -6.32
C CYS A 35 5.96 -2.87 -6.41
N ASP A 36 5.41 -1.67 -6.35
CA ASP A 36 6.19 -0.47 -6.13
C ASP A 36 5.62 0.33 -4.94
N PRO A 37 6.47 1.14 -4.29
CA PRO A 37 6.04 1.86 -3.08
C PRO A 37 4.89 2.84 -3.30
N TRP A 38 4.80 3.48 -4.46
CA TRP A 38 3.74 4.42 -4.75
C TRP A 38 2.38 3.72 -4.83
N ASP A 39 2.26 2.73 -5.73
CA ASP A 39 1.00 1.99 -5.90
C ASP A 39 0.60 1.29 -4.60
N HIS A 40 1.59 0.79 -3.87
CA HIS A 40 1.38 0.20 -2.55
C HIS A 40 0.73 1.21 -1.59
N CYS A 41 1.26 2.44 -1.52
CA CYS A 41 0.68 3.49 -0.68
C CYS A 41 -0.74 3.88 -1.11
N GLU A 42 -1.01 3.92 -2.41
CA GLU A 42 -2.36 4.20 -2.90
C GLU A 42 -3.35 3.13 -2.44
N CYS A 43 -2.94 1.87 -2.47
CA CYS A 43 -3.75 0.78 -1.93
C CYS A 43 -3.97 0.94 -0.42
N LEU A 44 -2.95 1.38 0.32
CA LEU A 44 -3.09 1.63 1.76
C LEU A 44 -4.10 2.73 2.06
N ILE A 45 -4.18 3.77 1.23
CA ILE A 45 -5.19 4.82 1.38
C ILE A 45 -6.59 4.19 1.30
N ALA A 46 -6.83 3.36 0.29
CA ALA A 46 -8.10 2.69 0.12
C ALA A 46 -8.43 1.76 1.30
N LEU A 47 -7.45 1.00 1.77
CA LEU A 47 -7.63 0.12 2.92
C LEU A 47 -7.98 0.92 4.19
N ALA A 48 -7.35 2.07 4.40
CA ALA A 48 -7.67 2.93 5.55
C ALA A 48 -9.09 3.47 5.47
N ILE A 49 -9.52 3.94 4.29
CA ILE A 49 -10.86 4.48 4.08
C ILE A 49 -11.94 3.42 4.36
N TYR A 50 -11.67 2.16 4.00
CA TYR A 50 -12.58 1.04 4.27
C TYR A 50 -12.38 0.41 5.64
N GLU A 51 -11.45 0.95 6.43
CA GLU A 51 -11.13 0.46 7.79
C GLU A 51 -10.72 -1.02 7.82
N GLU A 52 -10.02 -1.46 6.78
CA GLU A 52 -9.42 -2.79 6.69
C GLU A 52 -8.05 -2.78 7.39
N TRP A 53 -8.07 -2.68 8.70
CA TRP A 53 -6.89 -2.38 9.51
C TRP A 53 -5.85 -3.49 9.52
N GLU A 54 -6.26 -4.76 9.43
CA GLU A 54 -5.30 -5.87 9.39
C GLU A 54 -4.41 -5.78 8.14
N ALA A 55 -5.01 -5.65 6.97
CA ALA A 55 -4.27 -5.52 5.72
C ALA A 55 -3.48 -4.20 5.66
N TYR A 56 -4.08 -3.12 6.16
CA TYR A 56 -3.43 -1.82 6.27
C TYR A 56 -2.16 -1.89 7.12
N ASP A 57 -2.25 -2.45 8.33
CA ASP A 57 -1.11 -2.54 9.25
C ASP A 57 0.03 -3.36 8.66
N LYS A 58 -0.28 -4.47 8.02
CA LYS A 58 0.72 -5.28 7.31
C LYS A 58 1.43 -4.49 6.22
N GLY A 59 0.67 -3.71 5.46
CA GLY A 59 1.23 -2.90 4.39
C GLY A 59 2.11 -1.76 4.89
N VAL A 60 1.71 -1.11 5.98
CA VAL A 60 2.53 -0.08 6.63
C VAL A 60 3.84 -0.68 7.16
N GLU A 61 3.74 -1.83 7.82
CA GLU A 61 4.91 -2.53 8.34
C GLU A 61 5.89 -2.90 7.23
N TRP A 62 5.39 -3.42 6.11
CA TRP A 62 6.23 -3.71 4.95
C TRP A 62 7.00 -2.47 4.48
N PHE A 63 6.31 -1.34 4.38
CA PHE A 63 6.91 -0.11 3.90
C PHE A 63 8.08 0.33 4.79
N PHE A 64 7.85 0.44 6.10
CA PHE A 64 8.88 0.89 7.03
C PHE A 64 10.02 -0.12 7.18
N LYS A 65 9.75 -1.42 7.05
CA LYS A 65 10.78 -2.45 7.08
C LYS A 65 11.72 -2.36 5.89
N ASN A 66 11.23 -1.86 4.74
CA ASN A 66 12.03 -1.70 3.53
C ASN A 66 12.64 -0.30 3.37
N LEU A 67 12.31 0.62 4.25
CA LEU A 67 12.90 1.95 4.27
C LEU A 67 14.33 1.83 4.79
N ASN A 68 15.31 2.43 4.08
CA ASN A 68 16.69 2.40 4.54
C ASN A 68 16.97 3.49 5.59
N ASP A 69 18.20 3.53 6.13
CA ASP A 69 18.57 4.47 7.18
C ASP A 69 18.53 5.94 6.73
N ASP A 70 18.60 6.19 5.43
CA ASP A 70 18.49 7.54 4.86
C ASP A 70 17.02 7.94 4.57
N GLY A 71 16.07 7.08 4.90
CA GLY A 71 14.66 7.36 4.65
C GLY A 71 14.23 7.14 3.21
N LEU A 72 14.92 6.25 2.48
CA LEU A 72 14.66 5.98 1.07
C LEU A 72 14.21 4.52 0.89
N ILE A 73 13.46 4.27 -0.18
CA ILE A 73 12.96 2.94 -0.50
C ILE A 73 13.23 2.64 -1.98
N PHE A 74 13.58 1.39 -2.31
CA PHE A 74 13.83 1.00 -3.69
C PHE A 74 12.58 1.18 -4.56
N SER A 75 12.81 1.49 -5.84
CA SER A 75 11.76 1.86 -6.77
C SER A 75 10.77 0.74 -7.07
N GLU A 76 11.21 -0.52 -7.06
CA GLU A 76 10.35 -1.64 -7.43
C GLU A 76 10.80 -2.93 -6.75
N TYR A 77 9.83 -3.81 -6.49
CA TYR A 77 10.02 -5.12 -5.89
C TYR A 77 9.37 -6.18 -6.76
N GLN A 78 9.95 -7.38 -6.77
CA GLN A 78 9.42 -8.54 -7.48
C GLN A 78 9.46 -9.73 -6.54
N ASN A 79 8.29 -10.32 -6.27
CA ASN A 79 8.16 -11.46 -5.36
C ASN A 79 8.87 -11.21 -4.01
N CYS A 80 8.54 -10.10 -3.38
CA CYS A 80 9.03 -9.68 -2.06
C CYS A 80 10.50 -9.25 -2.03
N LYS A 81 11.18 -9.11 -3.18
CA LYS A 81 12.59 -8.72 -3.24
C LYS A 81 12.78 -7.50 -4.11
N PRO A 82 13.73 -6.60 -3.77
CA PRO A 82 14.04 -5.48 -4.64
C PRO A 82 14.38 -5.94 -6.05
N SER A 83 13.80 -5.29 -7.06
CA SER A 83 14.07 -5.57 -8.47
C SER A 83 14.64 -4.37 -9.21
N LYS A 84 14.44 -3.16 -8.69
CA LYS A 84 15.06 -1.93 -9.19
C LYS A 84 15.75 -1.22 -8.05
N PHE A 85 17.06 -1.10 -8.13
CA PHE A 85 17.93 -0.67 -7.03
C PHE A 85 18.26 0.82 -7.07
N TYR A 86 17.31 1.65 -7.47
CA TYR A 86 17.44 3.09 -7.40
C TYR A 86 16.25 3.67 -6.62
N PHE A 87 16.37 4.94 -6.21
CA PHE A 87 15.37 5.62 -5.40
C PHE A 87 14.69 6.71 -6.21
N GLU A 88 13.37 6.79 -6.10
CA GLU A 88 12.59 7.88 -6.67
C GLU A 88 12.17 8.84 -5.56
N CYS A 89 12.34 10.14 -5.78
CA CYS A 89 12.15 11.16 -4.75
C CYS A 89 10.77 11.10 -4.09
N HIS A 90 9.74 10.74 -4.86
CA HIS A 90 8.36 10.77 -4.37
C HIS A 90 7.89 9.48 -3.70
N HIS A 91 8.64 8.38 -3.80
CA HIS A 91 8.19 7.10 -3.27
C HIS A 91 8.14 7.08 -1.74
N ALA A 92 9.25 7.42 -1.08
CA ALA A 92 9.29 7.35 0.38
C ALA A 92 8.34 8.34 1.06
N PRO A 93 8.30 9.63 0.66
CA PRO A 93 7.39 10.58 1.31
C PRO A 93 5.91 10.29 1.10
N TYR A 94 5.56 9.53 0.08
CA TYR A 94 4.15 9.27 -0.25
C TYR A 94 3.40 8.53 0.86
N ILE A 95 4.13 7.82 1.73
CA ILE A 95 3.51 7.10 2.87
C ILE A 95 2.74 8.05 3.81
N ILE A 96 3.05 9.36 3.77
CA ILE A 96 2.35 10.31 4.63
C ILE A 96 0.83 10.34 4.36
N PHE A 97 0.41 10.09 3.12
CA PHE A 97 -1.01 10.15 2.76
C PHE A 97 -1.82 9.03 3.42
N PRO A 98 -1.45 7.75 3.30
CA PRO A 98 -2.20 6.72 4.02
C PRO A 98 -2.11 6.85 5.55
N LEU A 99 -0.96 7.31 6.08
CA LEU A 99 -0.83 7.53 7.52
C LEU A 99 -1.77 8.64 8.00
N LYS A 100 -1.83 9.76 7.26
CA LYS A 100 -2.74 10.86 7.60
C LYS A 100 -4.19 10.42 7.48
N GLN A 101 -4.54 9.70 6.43
CA GLN A 101 -5.90 9.18 6.24
C GLN A 101 -6.32 8.29 7.43
N ALA A 102 -5.46 7.39 7.87
CA ALA A 102 -5.73 6.53 9.01
C ALA A 102 -5.93 7.36 10.29
N SER A 103 -5.14 8.41 10.50
CA SER A 103 -5.23 9.26 11.67
C SER A 103 -6.56 10.01 11.75
N LEU A 104 -7.22 10.25 10.63
CA LEU A 104 -8.52 10.91 10.57
C LEU A 104 -9.67 9.96 10.94
N LEU A 105 -9.45 8.64 10.85
CA LEU A 105 -10.46 7.61 11.08
C LEU A 105 -10.31 6.91 12.43
N ASN A 106 -9.17 7.06 13.06
CA ASN A 106 -8.89 6.44 14.36
C ASN A 106 -9.10 7.39 15.53
#